data_3cecb56a10f03c6204e22773f194319b
#
_entry.id   3cecb56a10f03c6204e22773f194319b
#
_cell.length_a   1.000
_cell.length_b   1.000
_cell.length_c   1.000
_cell.angle_alpha   90.00
_cell.angle_beta   90.00
_cell.angle_gamma   90.00
#
_symmetry.space_group_name_H-M   'P 1'
#
loop_
_entity.id
_entity.type
_entity.pdbx_description
1 polymer ?
#
loop_
_entity_poly.entity_id
_entity_poly.type
_entity_poly.pdbx_seq_one_letter_code
_entity_poly.pdbx_strand_id
1 'polypeptide(L)'
;MGYAVLHLEKAKGTDSRMSAHIERTVHPKNADRTRTHLNRELVQFPEGVRNRTQAIAHRIETAGIMLMGITFNLLNGYMQGEWIFYLAPQDMYTKSWLHSPQFIVGTILFFTGMAINIQSDHIVRHLRKPGDTNHYLPKKGLFKYVTSANYFGEIVEWCGFAILTWSASGAVFAWWTFANLVPRANTIYHKYKAMFGNELENRKRVIPFIY
;
A
#
# COMPACT_ATOMS: atom_id res chain seq x y z
N MET A 1 2.11 -1.17 7.98
CA MET A 1 3.28 -0.28 7.86
C MET A 1 4.54 -0.92 7.26
N GLY A 2 4.74 -2.21 7.34
CA GLY A 2 5.86 -2.92 6.72
C GLY A 2 5.79 -3.14 5.21
N TYR A 3 4.67 -2.80 4.59
CA TYR A 3 4.34 -3.26 3.23
C TYR A 3 5.11 -2.56 2.10
N ALA A 4 5.40 -1.28 2.23
CA ALA A 4 6.20 -0.56 1.23
C ALA A 4 7.65 -1.06 1.23
N VAL A 5 8.20 -1.39 2.38
CA VAL A 5 9.59 -1.86 2.55
C VAL A 5 9.74 -3.31 2.07
N LEU A 6 8.78 -4.19 2.36
CA LEU A 6 8.82 -5.60 1.96
C LEU A 6 8.64 -5.83 0.45
N HIS A 7 7.87 -4.95 -0.22
CA HIS A 7 7.80 -4.99 -1.68
C HIS A 7 9.10 -4.57 -2.36
N LEU A 8 9.90 -3.73 -1.71
CA LEU A 8 11.20 -3.28 -2.22
C LEU A 8 12.30 -4.36 -2.08
N GLU A 9 12.30 -5.15 -1.00
CA GLU A 9 13.30 -6.22 -0.84
C GLU A 9 13.10 -7.38 -1.83
N LYS A 10 11.85 -7.71 -2.17
CA LYS A 10 11.56 -8.74 -3.19
C LYS A 10 11.79 -8.30 -4.63
N ALA A 11 11.88 -6.99 -4.89
CA ALA A 11 12.19 -6.45 -6.21
C ALA A 11 13.64 -6.73 -6.66
N LYS A 12 14.52 -7.23 -5.79
CA LYS A 12 15.90 -7.62 -6.14
C LYS A 12 16.01 -8.79 -7.13
N GLY A 13 14.91 -9.44 -7.48
CA GLY A 13 14.90 -10.57 -8.42
C GLY A 13 13.78 -10.55 -9.45
N THR A 14 13.01 -9.48 -9.54
CA THR A 14 11.85 -9.44 -10.43
C THR A 14 12.03 -8.45 -11.56
N ASP A 15 11.77 -8.95 -12.73
CA ASP A 15 11.65 -8.37 -14.06
C ASP A 15 11.50 -6.83 -14.06
N SER A 16 12.36 -6.16 -14.83
CA SER A 16 12.33 -4.73 -15.12
C SER A 16 10.94 -4.14 -15.45
N ARG A 17 10.02 -4.97 -15.91
CA ARG A 17 8.63 -4.60 -16.19
C ARG A 17 7.80 -4.37 -14.93
N MET A 18 8.05 -5.11 -13.83
CA MET A 18 7.29 -4.93 -12.58
C MET A 18 7.81 -3.71 -11.80
N SER A 19 9.11 -3.47 -11.81
CA SER A 19 9.72 -2.26 -11.27
C SER A 19 9.18 -1.01 -11.98
N ALA A 20 9.15 -1.02 -13.33
CA ALA A 20 8.58 0.04 -14.14
C ALA A 20 7.07 0.26 -13.88
N HIS A 21 6.35 -0.76 -13.43
CA HIS A 21 4.92 -0.64 -13.15
C HIS A 21 4.63 -0.05 -11.77
N ILE A 22 5.41 -0.40 -10.74
CA ILE A 22 5.34 0.22 -9.41
C ILE A 22 5.67 1.71 -9.50
N GLU A 23 6.68 2.08 -10.29
CA GLU A 23 7.07 3.46 -10.56
C GLU A 23 5.97 4.28 -11.25
N ARG A 24 5.27 3.70 -12.23
CA ARG A 24 4.12 4.35 -12.89
C ARG A 24 2.97 4.65 -11.92
N THR A 25 2.82 3.86 -10.88
CA THR A 25 1.73 4.02 -9.91
C THR A 25 2.00 5.16 -8.92
N VAL A 26 3.27 5.46 -8.64
CA VAL A 26 3.66 6.51 -7.67
C VAL A 26 3.77 7.89 -8.32
N HIS A 27 4.29 7.99 -9.57
CA HIS A 27 4.42 9.26 -10.32
C HIS A 27 4.31 9.03 -11.84
N PRO A 28 3.10 8.92 -12.39
CA PRO A 28 2.91 8.36 -13.73
C PRO A 28 3.49 9.18 -14.88
N LYS A 29 3.68 10.49 -14.74
CA LYS A 29 4.11 11.34 -15.87
C LYS A 29 5.55 11.86 -15.81
N ASN A 30 6.10 12.07 -14.62
CA ASN A 30 7.43 12.68 -14.49
C ASN A 30 8.56 11.64 -14.39
N ALA A 31 8.37 10.56 -13.63
CA ALA A 31 9.38 9.50 -13.50
C ALA A 31 9.63 8.79 -14.84
N ASP A 32 8.57 8.55 -15.61
CA ASP A 32 8.67 7.90 -16.93
C ASP A 32 9.41 8.79 -17.95
N ARG A 33 9.18 10.10 -17.93
CA ARG A 33 9.92 11.08 -18.76
C ARG A 33 11.41 11.14 -18.40
N THR A 34 11.71 11.25 -17.12
CA THR A 34 13.10 11.34 -16.64
C THR A 34 13.86 10.05 -16.95
N ARG A 35 13.26 8.90 -16.75
CA ARG A 35 13.84 7.59 -17.06
C ARG A 35 14.03 7.37 -18.56
N THR A 36 13.05 7.77 -19.38
CA THR A 36 13.13 7.70 -20.84
C THR A 36 14.22 8.64 -21.37
N HIS A 37 14.35 9.83 -20.78
CA HIS A 37 15.40 10.78 -21.14
C HIS A 37 16.78 10.25 -20.76
N LEU A 38 16.94 9.78 -19.52
CA LEU A 38 18.18 9.16 -19.04
C LEU A 38 18.59 7.96 -19.90
N ASN A 39 17.69 7.06 -20.21
CA ASN A 39 17.97 5.91 -21.05
C ASN A 39 18.37 6.30 -22.48
N ARG A 40 17.77 7.35 -23.03
CA ARG A 40 18.10 7.87 -24.37
C ARG A 40 19.51 8.49 -24.40
N GLU A 41 19.86 9.21 -23.38
CA GLU A 41 21.20 9.80 -23.22
C GLU A 41 22.29 8.73 -22.96
N LEU A 42 21.95 7.70 -22.20
CA LEU A 42 22.89 6.63 -21.85
C LEU A 42 23.21 5.67 -22.99
N VAL A 43 22.41 5.65 -24.08
CA VAL A 43 22.64 4.76 -25.25
C VAL A 43 24.02 5.00 -25.89
N GLN A 44 24.55 6.22 -25.85
CA GLN A 44 25.83 6.57 -26.44
C GLN A 44 27.06 6.17 -25.59
N PHE A 45 26.85 5.67 -24.37
CA PHE A 45 27.95 5.26 -23.50
C PHE A 45 28.22 3.74 -23.58
N PRO A 46 29.45 3.29 -23.29
CA PRO A 46 29.77 1.87 -23.19
C PRO A 46 28.82 1.14 -22.19
N GLU A 47 28.53 -0.10 -22.48
CA GLU A 47 27.55 -0.89 -21.72
C GLU A 47 27.85 -0.94 -20.22
N GLY A 48 29.12 -1.07 -19.83
CA GLY A 48 29.52 -1.07 -18.42
C GLY A 48 29.23 0.25 -17.70
N VAL A 49 29.37 1.40 -18.37
CA VAL A 49 29.05 2.72 -17.81
C VAL A 49 27.54 2.86 -17.68
N ARG A 50 26.80 2.50 -18.72
CA ARG A 50 25.33 2.52 -18.75
C ARG A 50 24.73 1.71 -17.59
N ASN A 51 25.19 0.47 -17.41
CA ASN A 51 24.69 -0.42 -16.36
C ASN A 51 24.98 0.13 -14.96
N ARG A 52 26.17 0.71 -14.73
CA ARG A 52 26.51 1.35 -13.45
C ARG A 52 25.63 2.56 -13.17
N THR A 53 25.42 3.43 -14.16
CA THR A 53 24.57 4.62 -14.01
C THR A 53 23.11 4.26 -13.73
N GLN A 54 22.58 3.25 -14.41
CA GLN A 54 21.22 2.74 -14.14
C GLN A 54 21.10 2.15 -12.74
N ALA A 55 22.11 1.40 -12.29
CA ALA A 55 22.13 0.84 -10.93
C ALA A 55 22.18 1.94 -9.85
N ILE A 56 22.97 3.01 -10.08
CA ILE A 56 23.03 4.15 -9.16
C ILE A 56 21.69 4.90 -9.14
N ALA A 57 21.09 5.19 -10.30
CA ALA A 57 19.80 5.85 -10.39
C ALA A 57 18.71 5.05 -9.64
N HIS A 58 18.66 3.73 -9.84
CA HIS A 58 17.73 2.87 -9.12
C HIS A 58 17.94 2.89 -7.59
N ARG A 59 19.20 2.91 -7.13
CA ARG A 59 19.51 3.03 -5.69
C ARG A 59 19.03 4.36 -5.10
N ILE A 60 19.21 5.48 -5.83
CA ILE A 60 18.77 6.81 -5.41
C ILE A 60 17.23 6.86 -5.34
N GLU A 61 16.55 6.35 -6.37
CA GLU A 61 15.09 6.26 -6.38
C GLU A 61 14.56 5.42 -5.20
N THR A 62 15.17 4.26 -4.97
CA THR A 62 14.81 3.38 -3.84
C THR A 62 15.03 4.08 -2.50
N ALA A 63 16.17 4.74 -2.30
CA ALA A 63 16.46 5.49 -1.09
C ALA A 63 15.47 6.65 -0.88
N GLY A 64 15.09 7.35 -1.94
CA GLY A 64 14.09 8.43 -1.90
C GLY A 64 12.71 7.92 -1.46
N ILE A 65 12.26 6.78 -2.00
CA ILE A 65 11.01 6.16 -1.61
C ILE A 65 11.04 5.70 -0.14
N MET A 66 12.16 5.11 0.29
CA MET A 66 12.33 4.70 1.69
C MET A 66 12.30 5.90 2.63
N LEU A 67 13.03 6.97 2.31
CA LEU A 67 13.07 8.19 3.11
C LEU A 67 11.68 8.84 3.20
N MET A 68 10.97 8.92 2.09
CA MET A 68 9.58 9.40 2.06
C MET A 68 8.67 8.55 2.96
N GLY A 69 8.80 7.23 2.91
CA GLY A 69 8.03 6.32 3.77
C GLY A 69 8.36 6.50 5.25
N ILE A 70 9.63 6.64 5.61
CA ILE A 70 10.07 6.90 6.99
C ILE A 70 9.52 8.26 7.47
N THR A 71 9.69 9.32 6.69
CA THR A 71 9.20 10.66 7.02
C THR A 71 7.70 10.67 7.23
N PHE A 72 6.95 10.02 6.32
CA PHE A 72 5.51 9.89 6.43
C PHE A 72 5.09 9.17 7.73
N ASN A 73 5.77 8.08 8.06
CA ASN A 73 5.48 7.32 9.28
C ASN A 73 5.81 8.11 10.56
N LEU A 74 6.91 8.85 10.57
CA LEU A 74 7.27 9.72 11.70
C LEU A 74 6.24 10.84 11.88
N LEU A 75 5.84 11.51 10.80
CA LEU A 75 4.81 12.57 10.85
C LEU A 75 3.46 12.00 11.30
N ASN A 76 3.05 10.85 10.79
CA ASN A 76 1.82 10.21 11.25
C ASN A 76 1.88 9.84 12.73
N GLY A 77 2.96 9.19 13.17
CA GLY A 77 3.15 8.84 14.58
C GLY A 77 3.12 10.07 15.50
N TYR A 78 3.77 11.16 15.07
CA TYR A 78 3.74 12.43 15.79
C TYR A 78 2.31 12.99 15.88
N MET A 79 1.59 13.08 14.76
CA MET A 79 0.21 13.59 14.75
C MET A 79 -0.74 12.78 15.64
N GLN A 80 -0.62 11.45 15.63
CA GLN A 80 -1.44 10.60 16.49
C GLN A 80 -1.07 10.76 17.97
N GLY A 81 0.22 10.82 18.27
CA GLY A 81 0.71 11.05 19.65
C GLY A 81 0.32 12.42 20.17
N GLU A 82 0.49 13.46 19.36
CA GLU A 82 0.09 14.85 19.73
C GLU A 82 -1.39 14.91 20.09
N TRP A 83 -2.26 14.26 19.28
CA TRP A 83 -3.67 14.21 19.64
C TRP A 83 -3.91 13.49 20.96
N ILE A 84 -3.39 12.28 21.12
CA ILE A 84 -3.72 11.42 22.28
C ILE A 84 -3.19 12.01 23.59
N PHE A 85 -2.00 12.63 23.57
CA PHE A 85 -1.32 13.06 24.78
C PHE A 85 -1.49 14.55 25.12
N TYR A 86 -1.79 15.41 24.12
CA TYR A 86 -1.79 16.86 24.32
C TYR A 86 -3.08 17.54 23.87
N LEU A 87 -3.70 17.13 22.75
CA LEU A 87 -4.84 17.84 22.18
C LEU A 87 -6.18 17.26 22.59
N ALA A 88 -6.24 15.99 22.96
CA ALA A 88 -7.49 15.38 23.41
C ALA A 88 -7.96 16.01 24.74
N PRO A 89 -9.27 16.19 24.96
CA PRO A 89 -9.81 16.61 26.25
C PRO A 89 -9.27 15.73 27.38
N GLN A 90 -8.87 16.34 28.51
CA GLN A 90 -8.20 15.61 29.60
C GLN A 90 -9.02 14.43 30.16
N ASP A 91 -10.36 14.54 30.09
CA ASP A 91 -11.27 13.51 30.59
C ASP A 91 -11.70 12.51 29.51
N MET A 92 -11.17 12.58 28.31
CA MET A 92 -11.60 11.75 27.19
C MET A 92 -11.18 10.29 27.36
N TYR A 93 -9.91 10.03 27.62
CA TYR A 93 -9.37 8.67 27.68
C TYR A 93 -9.27 8.12 29.11
N THR A 94 -10.38 8.19 29.83
CA THR A 94 -10.52 7.62 31.18
C THR A 94 -10.79 6.13 31.13
N LYS A 95 -10.83 5.46 32.30
CA LYS A 95 -11.22 4.03 32.38
C LYS A 95 -12.60 3.75 31.78
N SER A 96 -13.53 4.70 31.86
CA SER A 96 -14.87 4.58 31.27
C SER A 96 -14.82 4.58 29.73
N TRP A 97 -13.81 5.21 29.11
CA TRP A 97 -13.62 5.18 27.65
C TRP A 97 -13.52 3.76 27.08
N LEU A 98 -12.88 2.84 27.81
CA LEU A 98 -12.72 1.44 27.42
C LEU A 98 -14.06 0.71 27.26
N HIS A 99 -15.12 1.21 27.87
CA HIS A 99 -16.48 0.66 27.80
C HIS A 99 -17.37 1.45 26.83
N SER A 100 -16.84 2.49 26.20
CA SER A 100 -17.61 3.28 25.24
C SER A 100 -17.88 2.48 23.96
N PRO A 101 -19.03 2.67 23.31
CA PRO A 101 -19.32 2.03 22.03
C PRO A 101 -18.27 2.32 20.95
N GLN A 102 -17.74 3.54 20.95
CA GLN A 102 -16.69 3.96 20.02
C GLN A 102 -15.42 3.12 20.18
N PHE A 103 -14.96 2.95 21.41
CA PHE A 103 -13.77 2.16 21.70
C PHE A 103 -13.99 0.69 21.32
N ILE A 104 -15.13 0.10 21.71
CA ILE A 104 -15.41 -1.33 21.45
C ILE A 104 -15.52 -1.58 19.94
N VAL A 105 -16.38 -0.82 19.25
CA VAL A 105 -16.58 -0.99 17.80
C VAL A 105 -15.30 -0.68 17.02
N GLY A 106 -14.62 0.41 17.36
CA GLY A 106 -13.37 0.79 16.72
C GLY A 106 -12.27 -0.27 16.90
N THR A 107 -12.17 -0.85 18.10
CA THR A 107 -11.21 -1.93 18.40
C THR A 107 -11.51 -3.19 17.58
N ILE A 108 -12.79 -3.59 17.49
CA ILE A 108 -13.19 -4.75 16.67
C ILE A 108 -12.86 -4.50 15.20
N LEU A 109 -13.19 -3.32 14.66
CA LEU A 109 -12.87 -2.97 13.28
C LEU A 109 -11.36 -2.94 13.02
N PHE A 110 -10.58 -2.35 13.94
CA PHE A 110 -9.13 -2.28 13.84
C PHE A 110 -8.49 -3.67 13.71
N PHE A 111 -8.80 -4.57 14.65
CA PHE A 111 -8.25 -5.92 14.61
C PHE A 111 -8.79 -6.76 13.45
N THR A 112 -10.04 -6.54 13.05
CA THR A 112 -10.63 -7.20 11.87
C THR A 112 -9.90 -6.74 10.59
N GLY A 113 -9.72 -5.44 10.42
CA GLY A 113 -8.97 -4.89 9.29
C GLY A 113 -7.53 -5.39 9.23
N MET A 114 -6.84 -5.39 10.37
CA MET A 114 -5.48 -5.93 10.50
C MET A 114 -5.41 -7.42 10.15
N ALA A 115 -6.35 -8.23 10.62
CA ALA A 115 -6.40 -9.66 10.32
C ALA A 115 -6.62 -9.91 8.82
N ILE A 116 -7.54 -9.17 8.18
CA ILE A 116 -7.77 -9.21 6.73
C ILE A 116 -6.49 -8.83 5.98
N ASN A 117 -5.82 -7.78 6.40
CA ASN A 117 -4.60 -7.28 5.78
C ASN A 117 -3.48 -8.33 5.86
N ILE A 118 -3.19 -8.86 7.04
CA ILE A 118 -2.16 -9.89 7.27
C ILE A 118 -2.47 -11.16 6.47
N GLN A 119 -3.72 -11.65 6.51
CA GLN A 119 -4.15 -12.83 5.77
C GLN A 119 -3.99 -12.61 4.25
N SER A 120 -4.41 -11.46 3.75
CA SER A 120 -4.33 -11.12 2.33
C SER A 120 -2.87 -11.05 1.86
N ASP A 121 -2.00 -10.43 2.64
CA ASP A 121 -0.59 -10.37 2.33
C ASP A 121 0.08 -11.76 2.37
N HIS A 122 -0.28 -12.59 3.34
CA HIS A 122 0.16 -13.98 3.38
C HIS A 122 -0.23 -14.75 2.12
N ILE A 123 -1.47 -14.60 1.65
CA ILE A 123 -1.95 -15.23 0.40
C ILE A 123 -1.12 -14.76 -0.79
N VAL A 124 -0.89 -13.45 -0.94
CA VAL A 124 -0.13 -12.90 -2.06
C VAL A 124 1.34 -13.34 -2.03
N ARG A 125 1.97 -13.37 -0.86
CA ARG A 125 3.36 -13.81 -0.71
C ARG A 125 3.57 -15.28 -1.10
N HIS A 126 2.59 -16.14 -0.82
CA HIS A 126 2.65 -17.57 -1.12
C HIS A 126 2.04 -17.94 -2.47
N LEU A 127 1.71 -16.95 -3.29
CA LEU A 127 1.13 -17.18 -4.61
C LEU A 127 2.17 -17.72 -5.62
N ARG A 128 3.44 -17.41 -5.41
CA ARG A 128 4.56 -17.78 -6.28
C ARG A 128 5.58 -18.66 -5.55
N LYS A 129 6.16 -19.59 -6.29
CA LYS A 129 7.35 -20.29 -5.82
C LYS A 129 8.60 -19.41 -5.98
N PRO A 130 9.66 -19.63 -5.19
CA PRO A 130 10.94 -18.94 -5.40
C PRO A 130 11.43 -19.12 -6.84
N GLY A 131 11.80 -18.02 -7.50
CA GLY A 131 12.26 -18.00 -8.89
C GLY A 131 11.16 -17.93 -9.97
N ASP A 132 9.89 -18.03 -9.60
CA ASP A 132 8.78 -17.90 -10.54
C ASP A 132 8.44 -16.43 -10.80
N THR A 133 8.49 -16.01 -12.07
CA THR A 133 8.20 -14.65 -12.52
C THR A 133 6.79 -14.47 -13.07
N ASN A 134 5.99 -15.55 -13.14
CA ASN A 134 4.64 -15.49 -13.67
C ASN A 134 3.69 -14.68 -12.77
N HIS A 135 2.66 -14.12 -13.37
CA HIS A 135 1.62 -13.40 -12.66
C HIS A 135 0.45 -14.35 -12.38
N TYR A 136 0.03 -14.40 -11.12
CA TYR A 136 -1.09 -15.23 -10.68
C TYR A 136 -2.18 -14.36 -10.06
N LEU A 137 -3.43 -14.75 -10.32
CA LEU A 137 -4.58 -14.12 -9.70
C LEU A 137 -4.83 -14.77 -8.33
N PRO A 138 -4.78 -14.03 -7.20
CA PRO A 138 -5.14 -14.58 -5.90
C PRO A 138 -6.62 -14.96 -5.87
N LYS A 139 -6.94 -16.15 -5.34
CA LYS A 139 -8.31 -16.70 -5.35
C LYS A 139 -8.82 -17.06 -3.95
N LYS A 140 -7.99 -16.95 -2.90
CA LYS A 140 -8.33 -17.32 -1.53
C LYS A 140 -8.82 -16.12 -0.70
N GLY A 141 -9.52 -16.39 0.39
CA GLY A 141 -10.00 -15.36 1.31
C GLY A 141 -10.89 -14.33 0.59
N LEU A 142 -10.76 -13.07 0.98
CA LEU A 142 -11.53 -11.97 0.39
C LEU A 142 -11.18 -11.68 -1.08
N PHE A 143 -10.06 -12.20 -1.60
CA PHE A 143 -9.77 -12.12 -3.03
C PHE A 143 -10.80 -12.82 -3.93
N LYS A 144 -11.71 -13.60 -3.37
CA LYS A 144 -12.89 -14.11 -4.09
C LYS A 144 -13.83 -12.99 -4.54
N TYR A 145 -13.89 -11.90 -3.78
CA TYR A 145 -14.86 -10.82 -3.98
C TYR A 145 -14.21 -9.53 -4.49
N VAL A 146 -12.94 -9.31 -4.18
CA VAL A 146 -12.20 -8.10 -4.57
C VAL A 146 -10.80 -8.42 -5.08
N THR A 147 -10.24 -7.51 -5.89
CA THR A 147 -8.88 -7.68 -6.42
C THR A 147 -7.79 -7.18 -5.47
N SER A 148 -8.16 -6.34 -4.50
CA SER A 148 -7.24 -5.69 -3.56
C SER A 148 -7.73 -5.86 -2.11
N ALA A 149 -7.82 -7.13 -1.66
CA ALA A 149 -8.31 -7.46 -0.33
C ALA A 149 -7.44 -6.90 0.82
N ASN A 150 -6.12 -6.82 0.61
CA ASN A 150 -5.19 -6.18 1.53
C ASN A 150 -5.51 -4.69 1.72
N TYR A 151 -5.82 -3.96 0.64
CA TYR A 151 -6.21 -2.54 0.74
C TYR A 151 -7.54 -2.35 1.46
N PHE A 152 -8.49 -3.26 1.25
CA PHE A 152 -9.72 -3.25 2.03
C PHE A 152 -9.45 -3.43 3.53
N GLY A 153 -8.60 -4.40 3.89
CA GLY A 153 -8.17 -4.60 5.27
C GLY A 153 -7.54 -3.35 5.88
N GLU A 154 -6.63 -2.69 5.15
CA GLU A 154 -5.96 -1.48 5.60
C GLU A 154 -6.93 -0.30 5.77
N ILE A 155 -7.91 -0.13 4.87
CA ILE A 155 -8.96 0.89 5.02
C ILE A 155 -9.80 0.62 6.27
N VAL A 156 -10.23 -0.61 6.49
CA VAL A 156 -11.03 -0.99 7.68
C VAL A 156 -10.22 -0.79 8.97
N GLU A 157 -8.94 -1.15 8.97
CA GLU A 157 -8.02 -0.97 10.09
C GLU A 157 -7.93 0.50 10.50
N TRP A 158 -7.65 1.41 9.55
CA TRP A 158 -7.51 2.83 9.85
C TRP A 158 -8.84 3.52 10.17
N CYS A 159 -9.95 3.09 9.58
CA CYS A 159 -11.28 3.52 10.02
C CYS A 159 -11.56 3.07 11.46
N GLY A 160 -11.22 1.83 11.80
CA GLY A 160 -11.30 1.32 13.16
C GLY A 160 -10.46 2.14 14.13
N PHE A 161 -9.21 2.48 13.77
CA PHE A 161 -8.34 3.34 14.58
C PHE A 161 -8.94 4.74 14.80
N ALA A 162 -9.48 5.36 13.76
CA ALA A 162 -10.12 6.67 13.87
C ALA A 162 -11.33 6.64 14.81
N ILE A 163 -12.13 5.55 14.78
CA ILE A 163 -13.29 5.37 15.64
C ILE A 163 -12.86 5.09 17.09
N LEU A 164 -11.88 4.19 17.31
CA LEU A 164 -11.46 3.82 18.66
C LEU A 164 -10.77 4.97 19.41
N THR A 165 -10.05 5.83 18.69
CA THR A 165 -9.42 7.02 19.26
C THR A 165 -10.35 8.24 19.25
N TRP A 166 -11.40 8.20 18.43
CA TRP A 166 -12.31 9.34 18.21
C TRP A 166 -11.56 10.63 17.92
N SER A 167 -10.47 10.52 17.14
CA SER A 167 -9.50 11.58 16.92
C SER A 167 -9.61 12.19 15.53
N ALA A 168 -9.43 13.51 15.44
CA ALA A 168 -9.34 14.20 14.15
C ALA A 168 -8.12 13.71 13.34
N SER A 169 -6.98 13.48 13.99
CA SER A 169 -5.78 12.95 13.35
C SER A 169 -6.01 11.55 12.77
N GLY A 170 -6.72 10.68 13.51
CA GLY A 170 -7.13 9.36 13.03
C GLY A 170 -8.05 9.45 11.82
N ALA A 171 -9.05 10.34 11.86
CA ALA A 171 -9.98 10.55 10.73
C ALA A 171 -9.25 11.07 9.47
N VAL A 172 -8.34 12.02 9.62
CA VAL A 172 -7.51 12.53 8.51
C VAL A 172 -6.65 11.40 7.92
N PHE A 173 -6.06 10.56 8.77
CA PHE A 173 -5.23 9.46 8.29
C PHE A 173 -6.06 8.36 7.60
N ALA A 174 -7.23 8.03 8.11
CA ALA A 174 -8.16 7.09 7.47
C ALA A 174 -8.59 7.63 6.09
N TRP A 175 -8.93 8.91 5.99
CA TRP A 175 -9.24 9.57 4.72
C TRP A 175 -8.06 9.53 3.74
N TRP A 176 -6.86 9.84 4.22
CA TRP A 176 -5.63 9.76 3.41
C TRP A 176 -5.39 8.35 2.88
N THR A 177 -5.55 7.34 3.73
CA THR A 177 -5.43 5.92 3.35
C THR A 177 -6.43 5.58 2.24
N PHE A 178 -7.69 5.95 2.42
CA PHE A 178 -8.74 5.76 1.41
C PHE A 178 -8.39 6.43 0.08
N ALA A 179 -8.03 7.72 0.12
CA ALA A 179 -7.68 8.51 -1.06
C ALA A 179 -6.47 7.95 -1.85
N ASN A 180 -5.55 7.29 -1.17
CA ASN A 180 -4.39 6.65 -1.81
C ASN A 180 -4.68 5.23 -2.32
N LEU A 181 -5.40 4.42 -1.55
CA LEU A 181 -5.58 3.00 -1.88
C LEU A 181 -6.67 2.74 -2.91
N VAL A 182 -7.73 3.54 -2.94
CA VAL A 182 -8.83 3.35 -3.90
C VAL A 182 -8.38 3.52 -5.36
N PRO A 183 -7.65 4.59 -5.75
CA PRO A 183 -7.11 4.70 -7.10
C PRO A 183 -6.12 3.59 -7.45
N ARG A 184 -5.28 3.15 -6.50
CA ARG A 184 -4.36 2.02 -6.69
C ARG A 184 -5.11 0.71 -6.94
N ALA A 185 -6.17 0.44 -6.17
CA ALA A 185 -7.02 -0.73 -6.39
C ALA A 185 -7.66 -0.72 -7.78
N ASN A 186 -8.10 0.45 -8.26
CA ASN A 186 -8.61 0.60 -9.62
C ASN A 186 -7.55 0.24 -10.68
N THR A 187 -6.33 0.70 -10.51
CA THR A 187 -5.21 0.37 -11.42
C THR A 187 -4.91 -1.13 -11.43
N ILE A 188 -4.89 -1.76 -10.25
CA ILE A 188 -4.68 -3.21 -10.09
C ILE A 188 -5.83 -3.99 -10.77
N TYR A 189 -7.07 -3.56 -10.57
CA TYR A 189 -8.23 -4.18 -11.20
C TYR A 189 -8.12 -4.18 -12.72
N HIS A 190 -7.81 -3.05 -13.34
CA HIS A 190 -7.64 -2.96 -14.80
C HIS A 190 -6.47 -3.81 -15.31
N LYS A 191 -5.37 -3.86 -14.56
CA LYS A 191 -4.24 -4.73 -14.87
C LYS A 191 -4.65 -6.21 -14.84
N TYR A 192 -5.34 -6.64 -13.80
CA TYR A 192 -5.83 -8.02 -13.69
C TYR A 192 -6.86 -8.34 -14.76
N LYS A 193 -7.75 -7.40 -15.09
CA LYS A 193 -8.74 -7.57 -16.16
C LYS A 193 -8.07 -7.78 -17.52
N ALA A 194 -7.00 -7.06 -17.81
CA ALA A 194 -6.22 -7.22 -19.03
C ALA A 194 -5.49 -8.58 -19.12
N MET A 195 -5.03 -9.12 -17.95
CA MET A 195 -4.27 -10.37 -17.92
C MET A 195 -5.15 -11.62 -17.79
N PHE A 196 -6.25 -11.54 -17.05
CA PHE A 196 -7.05 -12.71 -16.64
C PHE A 196 -8.49 -12.67 -17.17
N GLY A 197 -8.89 -11.60 -17.86
CA GLY A 197 -10.17 -11.49 -18.58
C GLY A 197 -11.38 -11.92 -17.74
N ASN A 198 -12.04 -12.97 -18.18
CA ASN A 198 -13.29 -13.47 -17.59
C ASN A 198 -13.16 -14.02 -16.16
N GLU A 199 -11.96 -14.36 -15.70
CA GLU A 199 -11.78 -14.82 -14.30
C GLU A 199 -12.09 -13.71 -13.27
N LEU A 200 -12.24 -12.45 -13.71
CA LEU A 200 -12.56 -11.31 -12.85
C LEU A 200 -14.03 -10.89 -12.88
N GLU A 201 -14.90 -11.50 -13.66
CA GLU A 201 -16.25 -10.96 -13.99
C GLU A 201 -17.08 -10.55 -12.77
N ASN A 202 -16.95 -11.25 -11.64
CA ASN A 202 -17.73 -10.97 -10.43
C ASN A 202 -16.94 -10.26 -9.32
N ARG A 203 -15.69 -9.88 -9.56
CA ARG A 203 -14.87 -9.25 -8.51
C ARG A 203 -14.95 -7.74 -8.58
N LYS A 204 -14.99 -7.13 -7.41
CA LYS A 204 -14.90 -5.68 -7.24
C LYS A 204 -13.45 -5.22 -7.07
N ARG A 205 -13.22 -3.93 -7.00
CA ARG A 205 -11.87 -3.36 -6.89
C ARG A 205 -11.31 -3.51 -5.47
N VAL A 206 -11.99 -2.93 -4.49
CA VAL A 206 -11.51 -2.88 -3.10
C VAL A 206 -12.61 -3.12 -2.07
N ILE A 207 -13.82 -2.61 -2.26
CA ILE A 207 -14.93 -2.81 -1.31
C ILE A 207 -15.78 -3.97 -1.80
N PRO A 208 -15.88 -5.07 -1.02
CA PRO A 208 -16.70 -6.22 -1.41
C PRO A 208 -18.12 -5.81 -1.76
N PHE A 209 -18.64 -6.34 -2.85
CA PHE A 209 -19.98 -6.13 -3.39
C PHE A 209 -20.31 -4.70 -3.89
N ILE A 210 -19.52 -3.68 -3.54
CA ILE A 210 -19.81 -2.28 -3.86
C ILE A 210 -18.87 -1.78 -4.98
N TYR A 211 -17.56 -1.77 -4.74
CA TYR A 211 -16.58 -1.11 -5.63
C TYR A 211 -15.32 -1.94 -5.88
#